data_0a082f1bcad6be25941604df5ef165d1
#
_entry.id   0a082f1bcad6be25941604df5ef165d1
#
_cell.length_a   1.000
_cell.length_b   1.000
_cell.length_c   1.000
_cell.angle_alpha   90.00
_cell.angle_beta   90.00
_cell.angle_gamma   90.00
#
_symmetry.space_group_name_H-M   'P 1'
#
loop_
_entity.id
_entity.type
_entity.pdbx_description
1 polymer ?
#
loop_
_entity_poly.entity_id
_entity_poly.type
_entity_poly.pdbx_seq_one_letter_code
_entity_poly.pdbx_strand_id
1 'polypeptide(L)'
;MIKAALFDLDGVVFDTESQYSVFWGMIGREYHPEMPDFALRIKGQTLVQIYDKYFSDDATFAHIDGYTDCKSEQAKITARLDEFEQNMSFPYIPGFEAFLKDVKAHGVKCAVVTSSNLQKMEQVYKHHPEFKNHFDRVLTSEDFAKSKPDPDCYLKGAACFGAKPEECVGLEDSFNGLKAVRASGAFTLGLATTNSAESIQPFSDYVIADYNGFGYDELEKIVEKRLR
;
A
#
# COMPACT_ATOMS: atom_id res chain seq x y z
N MET A 1 14.63 -19.96 -5.17
CA MET A 1 13.22 -20.39 -5.02
C MET A 1 12.50 -19.41 -4.12
N ILE A 2 11.42 -18.84 -4.59
CA ILE A 2 10.57 -17.86 -3.87
C ILE A 2 9.73 -18.61 -2.83
N LYS A 3 9.83 -18.23 -1.55
CA LYS A 3 9.03 -18.83 -0.47
C LYS A 3 7.76 -18.06 -0.17
N ALA A 4 7.82 -16.73 -0.26
CA ALA A 4 6.67 -15.88 0.02
C ALA A 4 6.58 -14.68 -0.91
N ALA A 5 5.35 -14.30 -1.25
CA ALA A 5 4.98 -13.07 -1.92
C ALA A 5 4.21 -12.17 -0.93
N LEU A 6 4.71 -10.96 -0.72
CA LEU A 6 4.23 -9.99 0.26
C LEU A 6 3.64 -8.80 -0.50
N PHE A 7 2.33 -8.69 -0.50
CA PHE A 7 1.58 -7.71 -1.29
C PHE A 7 1.22 -6.50 -0.43
N ASP A 8 1.51 -5.28 -0.89
CA ASP A 8 0.70 -4.16 -0.41
C ASP A 8 -0.76 -4.33 -0.85
N LEU A 9 -1.65 -3.50 -0.36
CA LEU A 9 -3.08 -3.59 -0.66
C LEU A 9 -3.49 -2.60 -1.76
N ASP A 10 -3.31 -1.32 -1.48
CA ASP A 10 -3.77 -0.21 -2.30
C ASP A 10 -2.82 0.00 -3.48
N GLY A 11 -3.35 0.02 -4.71
CA GLY A 11 -2.52 0.11 -5.92
C GLY A 11 -1.79 -1.21 -6.29
N VAL A 12 -1.86 -2.25 -5.44
CA VAL A 12 -1.22 -3.55 -5.68
C VAL A 12 -2.26 -4.66 -5.81
N VAL A 13 -3.16 -4.79 -4.86
CA VAL A 13 -4.29 -5.74 -4.94
C VAL A 13 -5.51 -5.07 -5.53
N PHE A 14 -5.85 -3.88 -5.03
CA PHE A 14 -7.01 -3.09 -5.46
C PHE A 14 -6.60 -1.77 -6.09
N ASP A 15 -7.33 -1.35 -7.13
CA ASP A 15 -7.25 -0.01 -7.71
C ASP A 15 -8.07 0.97 -6.86
N THR A 16 -7.50 1.38 -5.73
CA THR A 16 -8.10 2.32 -4.78
C THR A 16 -7.43 3.69 -4.79
N GLU A 17 -6.20 3.78 -5.28
CA GLU A 17 -5.38 4.99 -5.23
C GLU A 17 -5.97 6.17 -6.03
N SER A 18 -6.65 5.89 -7.14
CA SER A 18 -7.38 6.90 -7.89
C SER A 18 -8.46 7.57 -7.05
N GLN A 19 -9.19 6.78 -6.26
CA GLN A 19 -10.27 7.25 -5.38
C GLN A 19 -9.70 8.05 -4.20
N TYR A 20 -8.64 7.57 -3.54
CA TYR A 20 -7.94 8.34 -2.50
C TYR A 20 -7.35 9.64 -3.02
N SER A 21 -6.84 9.66 -4.26
CA SER A 21 -6.32 10.89 -4.87
C SER A 21 -7.41 11.96 -5.00
N VAL A 22 -8.65 11.57 -5.27
CA VAL A 22 -9.81 12.49 -5.30
C VAL A 22 -10.11 13.00 -3.88
N PHE A 23 -10.24 12.10 -2.90
CA PHE A 23 -10.52 12.47 -1.52
C PHE A 23 -9.45 13.41 -0.94
N TRP A 24 -8.18 12.99 -0.99
CA TRP A 24 -7.08 13.78 -0.45
C TRP A 24 -6.81 15.05 -1.25
N GLY A 25 -7.17 15.07 -2.53
CA GLY A 25 -7.17 16.29 -3.33
C GLY A 25 -8.22 17.32 -2.85
N MET A 26 -9.39 16.88 -2.36
CA MET A 26 -10.37 17.76 -1.72
C MET A 26 -9.84 18.29 -0.38
N ILE A 27 -9.34 17.42 0.47
CA ILE A 27 -8.75 17.80 1.76
C ILE A 27 -7.57 18.76 1.55
N GLY A 28 -6.68 18.46 0.59
CA GLY A 28 -5.55 19.35 0.28
C GLY A 28 -5.99 20.74 -0.15
N ARG A 29 -6.99 20.87 -1.01
CA ARG A 29 -7.50 22.19 -1.43
C ARG A 29 -8.11 22.98 -0.28
N GLU A 30 -8.75 22.30 0.66
CA GLU A 30 -9.40 22.92 1.82
C GLU A 30 -8.39 23.37 2.88
N TYR A 31 -7.43 22.51 3.24
CA TYR A 31 -6.52 22.74 4.39
C TYR A 31 -5.10 23.18 3.97
N HIS A 32 -4.68 22.87 2.76
CA HIS A 32 -3.35 23.15 2.22
C HIS A 32 -3.44 23.72 0.79
N PRO A 33 -4.13 24.85 0.59
CA PRO A 33 -4.29 25.44 -0.75
C PRO A 33 -2.95 25.81 -1.41
N GLU A 34 -1.90 25.98 -0.62
CA GLU A 34 -0.52 26.21 -1.07
C GLU A 34 0.18 24.96 -1.64
N MET A 35 -0.41 23.76 -1.43
CA MET A 35 0.13 22.46 -1.88
C MET A 35 -0.81 21.81 -2.90
N PRO A 36 -0.81 22.23 -4.17
CA PRO A 36 -1.72 21.66 -5.18
C PRO A 36 -1.46 20.16 -5.45
N ASP A 37 -0.29 19.65 -5.10
CA ASP A 37 0.12 18.25 -5.20
C ASP A 37 0.00 17.46 -3.88
N PHE A 38 -0.79 17.96 -2.91
CA PHE A 38 -0.94 17.37 -1.57
C PHE A 38 -1.25 15.86 -1.63
N ALA A 39 -2.24 15.45 -2.45
CA ALA A 39 -2.61 14.05 -2.59
C ALA A 39 -1.45 13.14 -3.06
N LEU A 40 -0.53 13.66 -3.85
CA LEU A 40 0.64 12.90 -4.29
C LEU A 40 1.69 12.79 -3.17
N ARG A 41 1.83 13.84 -2.36
CA ARG A 41 2.85 13.89 -1.28
C ARG A 41 2.58 12.90 -0.15
N ILE A 42 1.32 12.56 0.09
CA ILE A 42 0.92 11.71 1.20
C ILE A 42 0.86 10.22 0.86
N LYS A 43 1.00 9.85 -0.42
CA LYS A 43 0.94 8.45 -0.86
C LYS A 43 1.91 7.56 -0.08
N GLY A 44 1.42 6.37 0.33
CA GLY A 44 2.17 5.39 1.11
C GLY A 44 2.44 5.79 2.56
N GLN A 45 1.82 6.87 3.07
CA GLN A 45 1.88 7.27 4.48
C GLN A 45 0.64 6.74 5.23
N THR A 46 0.81 6.44 6.51
CA THR A 46 -0.32 6.15 7.40
C THR A 46 -1.04 7.45 7.75
N LEU A 47 -2.31 7.34 8.18
CA LEU A 47 -3.09 8.50 8.64
C LEU A 47 -2.39 9.25 9.77
N VAL A 48 -1.73 8.52 10.70
CA VAL A 48 -0.94 9.14 11.79
C VAL A 48 0.21 9.98 11.21
N GLN A 49 0.98 9.45 10.26
CA GLN A 49 2.07 10.20 9.63
C GLN A 49 1.57 11.44 8.87
N ILE A 50 0.40 11.34 8.23
CA ILE A 50 -0.23 12.47 7.55
C ILE A 50 -0.61 13.54 8.56
N TYR A 51 -1.25 13.17 9.67
CA TYR A 51 -1.65 14.12 10.71
C TYR A 51 -0.45 14.77 11.39
N ASP A 52 0.54 13.98 11.81
CA ASP A 52 1.73 14.51 12.47
C ASP A 52 2.48 15.52 11.60
N LYS A 53 2.53 15.25 10.28
CA LYS A 53 3.31 16.08 9.36
C LYS A 53 2.58 17.30 8.82
N TYR A 54 1.27 17.18 8.58
CA TYR A 54 0.52 18.20 7.84
C TYR A 54 -0.62 18.84 8.64
N PHE A 55 -1.07 18.23 9.74
CA PHE A 55 -2.24 18.67 10.50
C PHE A 55 -1.95 18.81 12.00
N SER A 56 -0.71 19.03 12.39
CA SER A 56 -0.29 19.21 13.79
C SER A 56 0.00 20.64 14.17
N ASP A 57 0.02 21.59 13.20
CA ASP A 57 0.27 23.02 13.42
C ASP A 57 -1.03 23.80 13.28
N ASP A 58 -1.38 24.58 14.31
CA ASP A 58 -2.56 25.46 14.30
C ASP A 58 -2.55 26.46 13.14
N ALA A 59 -1.37 26.84 12.65
CA ALA A 59 -1.24 27.73 11.49
C ALA A 59 -1.86 27.13 10.22
N THR A 60 -1.87 25.80 10.07
CA THR A 60 -2.52 25.10 8.97
C THR A 60 -4.00 25.41 8.87
N PHE A 61 -4.64 25.63 10.01
CA PHE A 61 -6.08 25.81 10.12
C PHE A 61 -6.52 27.28 10.30
N ALA A 62 -5.58 28.22 10.28
CA ALA A 62 -5.88 29.64 10.54
C ALA A 62 -6.91 30.28 9.59
N HIS A 63 -7.11 29.67 8.41
CA HIS A 63 -8.09 30.11 7.41
C HIS A 63 -9.42 29.35 7.47
N ILE A 64 -9.56 28.37 8.38
CA ILE A 64 -10.79 27.55 8.51
C ILE A 64 -11.77 28.23 9.46
N ASP A 65 -12.95 28.55 8.93
CA ASP A 65 -14.02 29.14 9.73
C ASP A 65 -14.49 28.17 10.82
N GLY A 66 -14.54 28.67 12.06
CA GLY A 66 -14.95 27.87 13.22
C GLY A 66 -13.90 26.86 13.69
N TYR A 67 -12.62 27.05 13.30
CA TYR A 67 -11.51 26.28 13.86
C TYR A 67 -11.45 26.40 15.38
N THR A 68 -11.18 25.29 16.04
CA THR A 68 -11.01 25.22 17.51
C THR A 68 -9.64 24.73 17.93
N ASP A 69 -9.23 23.59 17.43
CA ASP A 69 -7.93 22.97 17.69
C ASP A 69 -7.63 21.87 16.64
N CYS A 70 -6.34 21.52 16.50
CA CYS A 70 -5.87 20.51 15.53
C CYS A 70 -6.56 19.16 15.68
N LYS A 71 -6.81 18.70 16.92
CA LYS A 71 -7.43 17.38 17.15
C LYS A 71 -8.87 17.32 16.68
N SER A 72 -9.61 18.42 16.89
CA SER A 72 -10.99 18.53 16.41
C SER A 72 -11.04 18.49 14.88
N GLU A 73 -10.12 19.16 14.19
CA GLU A 73 -10.05 19.11 12.72
C GLU A 73 -9.59 17.74 12.20
N GLN A 74 -8.59 17.11 12.82
CA GLN A 74 -8.19 15.75 12.51
C GLN A 74 -9.37 14.77 12.67
N ALA A 75 -10.19 14.94 13.73
CA ALA A 75 -11.39 14.12 13.92
C ALA A 75 -12.43 14.33 12.82
N LYS A 76 -12.63 15.56 12.33
CA LYS A 76 -13.52 15.86 11.20
C LYS A 76 -13.00 15.23 9.90
N ILE A 77 -11.70 15.33 9.64
CA ILE A 77 -11.07 14.69 8.47
C ILE A 77 -11.21 13.17 8.55
N THR A 78 -10.98 12.57 9.74
CA THR A 78 -11.16 11.12 9.97
C THR A 78 -12.60 10.69 9.68
N ALA A 79 -13.59 11.41 10.22
CA ALA A 79 -14.99 11.08 9.97
C ALA A 79 -15.36 11.14 8.46
N ARG A 80 -14.82 12.11 7.73
CA ARG A 80 -15.00 12.22 6.27
C ARG A 80 -14.30 11.09 5.53
N LEU A 81 -13.12 10.67 6.00
CA LEU A 81 -12.39 9.53 5.43
C LEU A 81 -13.17 8.23 5.67
N ASP A 82 -13.69 8.02 6.87
CA ASP A 82 -14.50 6.85 7.22
C ASP A 82 -15.77 6.77 6.34
N GLU A 83 -16.46 7.89 6.13
CA GLU A 83 -17.61 7.96 5.23
C GLU A 83 -17.22 7.68 3.78
N PHE A 84 -16.10 8.22 3.32
CA PHE A 84 -15.56 7.97 2.00
C PHE A 84 -15.23 6.47 1.81
N GLU A 85 -14.52 5.86 2.76
CA GLU A 85 -14.13 4.45 2.71
C GLU A 85 -15.33 3.49 2.75
N GLN A 86 -16.42 3.85 3.44
CA GLN A 86 -17.67 3.08 3.42
C GLN A 86 -18.31 3.00 2.03
N ASN A 87 -18.07 3.99 1.18
CA ASN A 87 -18.63 4.11 -0.16
C ASN A 87 -17.61 3.80 -1.27
N MET A 88 -16.37 3.43 -0.91
CA MET A 88 -15.34 3.05 -1.89
C MET A 88 -15.70 1.76 -2.62
N SER A 89 -15.25 1.64 -3.85
CA SER A 89 -15.16 0.38 -4.57
C SER A 89 -13.74 -0.21 -4.43
N PHE A 90 -13.65 -1.55 -4.53
CA PHE A 90 -12.38 -2.27 -4.43
C PHE A 90 -12.18 -3.14 -5.68
N PRO A 91 -12.07 -2.56 -6.90
CA PRO A 91 -11.77 -3.36 -8.08
C PRO A 91 -10.35 -3.92 -7.99
N TYR A 92 -10.19 -5.19 -8.30
CA TYR A 92 -8.84 -5.78 -8.37
C TYR A 92 -8.01 -5.12 -9.47
N ILE A 93 -6.70 -5.00 -9.23
CA ILE A 93 -5.76 -4.64 -10.28
C ILE A 93 -5.85 -5.69 -11.41
N PRO A 94 -5.85 -5.26 -12.70
CA PRO A 94 -6.00 -6.18 -13.82
C PRO A 94 -5.04 -7.37 -13.77
N GLY A 95 -5.59 -8.59 -13.88
CA GLY A 95 -4.82 -9.83 -13.85
C GLY A 95 -4.43 -10.35 -12.45
N PHE A 96 -4.72 -9.61 -11.38
CA PHE A 96 -4.32 -9.96 -10.00
C PHE A 96 -4.75 -11.37 -9.58
N GLU A 97 -6.03 -11.72 -9.76
CA GLU A 97 -6.56 -13.02 -9.30
C GLU A 97 -5.89 -14.19 -10.00
N ALA A 98 -5.61 -14.06 -11.31
CA ALA A 98 -4.92 -15.07 -12.09
C ALA A 98 -3.46 -15.24 -11.62
N PHE A 99 -2.75 -14.12 -11.39
CA PHE A 99 -1.40 -14.10 -10.86
C PHE A 99 -1.32 -14.74 -9.47
N LEU A 100 -2.21 -14.34 -8.54
CA LEU A 100 -2.24 -14.88 -7.19
C LEU A 100 -2.48 -16.40 -7.20
N LYS A 101 -3.44 -16.87 -8.01
CA LYS A 101 -3.74 -18.29 -8.17
C LYS A 101 -2.53 -19.07 -8.69
N ASP A 102 -1.82 -18.52 -9.67
CA ASP A 102 -0.64 -19.13 -10.27
C ASP A 102 0.52 -19.23 -9.28
N VAL A 103 0.84 -18.12 -8.59
CA VAL A 103 1.87 -18.08 -7.54
C VAL A 103 1.60 -19.09 -6.43
N LYS A 104 0.34 -19.20 -5.98
CA LYS A 104 -0.06 -20.19 -4.95
C LYS A 104 0.03 -21.62 -5.46
N ALA A 105 -0.28 -21.89 -6.73
CA ALA A 105 -0.15 -23.22 -7.33
C ALA A 105 1.30 -23.73 -7.34
N HIS A 106 2.27 -22.81 -7.36
CA HIS A 106 3.70 -23.12 -7.21
C HIS A 106 4.20 -23.22 -5.77
N GLY A 107 3.27 -23.18 -4.79
CA GLY A 107 3.58 -23.38 -3.37
C GLY A 107 4.13 -22.14 -2.66
N VAL A 108 4.12 -20.98 -3.30
CA VAL A 108 4.53 -19.71 -2.67
C VAL A 108 3.47 -19.27 -1.67
N LYS A 109 3.89 -18.92 -0.46
CA LYS A 109 3.03 -18.36 0.56
C LYS A 109 2.70 -16.88 0.26
N CYS A 110 1.46 -16.48 0.48
CA CYS A 110 1.00 -15.13 0.15
C CYS A 110 0.48 -14.40 1.38
N ALA A 111 0.98 -13.19 1.61
CA ALA A 111 0.46 -12.31 2.66
C ALA A 111 0.20 -10.90 2.12
N VAL A 112 -0.83 -10.26 2.68
CA VAL A 112 -0.99 -8.80 2.58
C VAL A 112 -0.19 -8.14 3.69
N VAL A 113 0.52 -7.04 3.38
CA VAL A 113 1.27 -6.20 4.32
C VAL A 113 0.93 -4.73 4.02
N THR A 114 -0.15 -4.24 4.61
CA THR A 114 -0.74 -2.93 4.28
C THR A 114 -0.58 -1.89 5.38
N SER A 115 -0.46 -0.62 4.98
CA SER A 115 -0.56 0.52 5.90
C SER A 115 -2.00 0.84 6.30
N SER A 116 -2.98 0.17 5.71
CA SER A 116 -4.41 0.30 6.05
C SER A 116 -4.70 -0.31 7.42
N ASN A 117 -5.69 0.25 8.11
CA ASN A 117 -6.14 -0.18 9.41
C ASN A 117 -7.21 -1.30 9.33
N LEU A 118 -7.55 -1.88 10.49
CA LEU A 118 -8.59 -2.92 10.59
C LEU A 118 -9.95 -2.44 10.09
N GLN A 119 -10.32 -1.18 10.32
CA GLN A 119 -11.60 -0.62 9.89
C GLN A 119 -11.74 -0.65 8.37
N LYS A 120 -10.69 -0.26 7.63
CA LYS A 120 -10.66 -0.37 6.17
C LYS A 120 -10.73 -1.83 5.72
N MET A 121 -10.02 -2.74 6.39
CA MET A 121 -10.08 -4.16 6.07
C MET A 121 -11.49 -4.74 6.25
N GLU A 122 -12.28 -4.24 7.19
CA GLU A 122 -13.69 -4.63 7.32
C GLU A 122 -14.51 -4.25 6.08
N GLN A 123 -14.25 -3.09 5.46
CA GLN A 123 -14.90 -2.73 4.19
C GLN A 123 -14.46 -3.64 3.05
N VAL A 124 -13.14 -3.94 2.95
CA VAL A 124 -12.64 -4.93 1.98
C VAL A 124 -13.38 -6.26 2.13
N TYR A 125 -13.52 -6.78 3.34
CA TYR A 125 -14.20 -8.06 3.59
C TYR A 125 -15.69 -8.04 3.31
N LYS A 126 -16.35 -6.88 3.39
CA LYS A 126 -17.76 -6.73 2.99
C LYS A 126 -17.93 -6.81 1.48
N HIS A 127 -17.04 -6.17 0.72
CA HIS A 127 -17.08 -6.16 -0.74
C HIS A 127 -16.54 -7.45 -1.35
N HIS A 128 -15.54 -8.06 -0.69
CA HIS A 128 -14.84 -9.27 -1.11
C HIS A 128 -14.80 -10.30 0.02
N PRO A 129 -15.93 -11.01 0.30
CA PRO A 129 -15.95 -12.04 1.36
C PRO A 129 -14.93 -13.16 1.14
N GLU A 130 -14.58 -13.45 -0.13
CA GLU A 130 -13.58 -14.44 -0.53
C GLU A 130 -12.15 -14.03 -0.20
N PHE A 131 -11.90 -12.73 0.01
CA PHE A 131 -10.55 -12.18 0.21
C PHE A 131 -9.79 -12.87 1.34
N LYS A 132 -10.47 -13.23 2.43
CA LYS A 132 -9.88 -13.95 3.56
C LYS A 132 -9.26 -15.29 3.17
N ASN A 133 -9.73 -15.91 2.07
CA ASN A 133 -9.24 -17.18 1.56
C ASN A 133 -8.14 -17.01 0.51
N HIS A 134 -7.95 -15.80 0.01
CA HIS A 134 -6.93 -15.49 -0.99
C HIS A 134 -5.52 -15.52 -0.41
N PHE A 135 -5.37 -15.09 0.84
CA PHE A 135 -4.06 -14.95 1.49
C PHE A 135 -3.89 -15.87 2.69
N ASP A 136 -2.66 -16.33 2.92
CA ASP A 136 -2.32 -17.12 4.10
C ASP A 136 -2.26 -16.24 5.36
N ARG A 137 -1.96 -14.93 5.19
CA ARG A 137 -1.90 -13.91 6.25
C ARG A 137 -2.32 -12.54 5.72
N VAL A 138 -2.88 -11.73 6.60
CA VAL A 138 -3.12 -10.30 6.38
C VAL A 138 -2.56 -9.57 7.60
N LEU A 139 -1.63 -8.66 7.36
CA LEU A 139 -1.03 -7.80 8.36
C LEU A 139 -1.40 -6.35 8.04
N THR A 140 -1.89 -5.64 9.04
CA THR A 140 -2.42 -4.28 8.95
C THR A 140 -1.52 -3.30 9.71
N SER A 141 -1.84 -2.01 9.69
CA SER A 141 -1.06 -0.98 10.40
C SER A 141 -0.90 -1.28 11.90
N GLU A 142 -1.83 -2.00 12.51
CA GLU A 142 -1.81 -2.37 13.93
C GLU A 142 -0.77 -3.45 14.26
N ASP A 143 -0.33 -4.22 13.25
CA ASP A 143 0.66 -5.27 13.43
C ASP A 143 2.11 -4.74 13.42
N PHE A 144 2.33 -3.48 13.01
CA PHE A 144 3.67 -2.93 12.78
C PHE A 144 4.07 -1.93 13.84
N ALA A 145 5.34 -2.00 14.29
CA ALA A 145 5.90 -1.01 15.20
C ALA A 145 6.26 0.30 14.46
N LYS A 146 6.58 0.20 13.17
CA LYS A 146 6.98 1.32 12.32
C LYS A 146 6.33 1.22 10.95
N SER A 147 5.89 2.38 10.46
CA SER A 147 5.28 2.50 9.14
C SER A 147 6.33 2.58 8.02
N LYS A 148 5.95 2.20 6.80
CA LYS A 148 6.74 2.43 5.59
C LYS A 148 7.23 3.90 5.54
N PRO A 149 8.48 4.18 5.22
CA PRO A 149 9.47 3.34 4.53
C PRO A 149 10.32 2.43 5.43
N ASP A 150 10.02 2.28 6.73
CA ASP A 150 10.69 1.29 7.57
C ASP A 150 10.34 -0.13 7.08
N PRO A 151 11.29 -1.09 7.05
CA PRO A 151 11.05 -2.44 6.55
C PRO A 151 10.22 -3.33 7.47
N ASP A 152 9.80 -2.87 8.65
CA ASP A 152 9.16 -3.69 9.71
C ASP A 152 8.02 -4.56 9.17
N CYS A 153 7.15 -4.00 8.33
CA CYS A 153 6.01 -4.73 7.77
C CYS A 153 6.44 -5.91 6.88
N TYR A 154 7.44 -5.74 6.02
CA TYR A 154 7.93 -6.80 5.14
C TYR A 154 8.76 -7.84 5.89
N LEU A 155 9.54 -7.43 6.89
CA LEU A 155 10.24 -8.35 7.79
C LEU A 155 9.27 -9.24 8.58
N LYS A 156 8.19 -8.66 9.09
CA LYS A 156 7.13 -9.41 9.78
C LYS A 156 6.37 -10.33 8.84
N GLY A 157 6.07 -9.85 7.62
CA GLY A 157 5.46 -10.67 6.58
C GLY A 157 6.29 -11.93 6.25
N ALA A 158 7.59 -11.77 6.05
CA ALA A 158 8.51 -12.88 5.82
C ALA A 158 8.57 -13.83 7.05
N ALA A 159 8.65 -13.27 8.26
CA ALA A 159 8.71 -14.04 9.51
C ALA A 159 7.46 -14.91 9.74
N CYS A 160 6.27 -14.48 9.29
CA CYS A 160 5.03 -15.29 9.37
C CYS A 160 5.16 -16.66 8.69
N PHE A 161 6.07 -16.80 7.74
CA PHE A 161 6.30 -18.02 6.98
C PHE A 161 7.64 -18.67 7.27
N GLY A 162 8.40 -18.17 8.26
CA GLY A 162 9.75 -18.63 8.53
C GLY A 162 10.70 -18.44 7.34
N ALA A 163 10.38 -17.50 6.45
CA ALA A 163 11.19 -17.17 5.29
C ALA A 163 12.20 -16.07 5.64
N LYS A 164 13.39 -16.14 5.01
CA LYS A 164 14.31 -15.02 5.01
C LYS A 164 13.84 -13.97 4.01
N PRO A 165 14.11 -12.67 4.23
CA PRO A 165 13.70 -11.64 3.27
C PRO A 165 14.16 -11.90 1.83
N GLU A 166 15.38 -12.42 1.65
CA GLU A 166 15.95 -12.74 0.33
C GLU A 166 15.22 -13.90 -0.40
N GLU A 167 14.37 -14.62 0.33
CA GLU A 167 13.50 -15.68 -0.21
C GLU A 167 12.09 -15.15 -0.50
N CYS A 168 11.87 -13.85 -0.34
CA CYS A 168 10.58 -13.19 -0.52
C CYS A 168 10.59 -12.20 -1.68
N VAL A 169 9.40 -11.99 -2.23
CA VAL A 169 9.11 -10.89 -3.16
C VAL A 169 8.14 -9.94 -2.49
N GLY A 170 8.47 -8.66 -2.41
CA GLY A 170 7.55 -7.60 -1.99
C GLY A 170 7.01 -6.88 -3.22
N LEU A 171 5.69 -6.72 -3.28
CA LEU A 171 4.96 -6.09 -4.39
C LEU A 171 4.42 -4.75 -3.90
N GLU A 172 4.76 -3.67 -4.61
CA GLU A 172 4.49 -2.29 -4.18
C GLU A 172 4.36 -1.32 -5.35
N ASP A 173 3.61 -0.24 -5.13
CA ASP A 173 3.36 0.82 -6.11
C ASP A 173 3.82 2.21 -5.63
N SER A 174 4.03 2.36 -4.31
CA SER A 174 4.37 3.63 -3.65
C SER A 174 5.86 3.77 -3.36
N PHE A 175 6.39 5.01 -3.39
CA PHE A 175 7.80 5.25 -3.06
C PHE A 175 8.20 4.81 -1.66
N ASN A 176 7.33 5.00 -0.66
CA ASN A 176 7.62 4.59 0.71
C ASN A 176 7.59 3.07 0.85
N GLY A 177 6.65 2.42 0.19
CA GLY A 177 6.57 0.98 0.20
C GLY A 177 7.73 0.31 -0.54
N LEU A 178 8.09 0.77 -1.73
CA LEU A 178 9.24 0.28 -2.48
C LEU A 178 10.55 0.40 -1.68
N LYS A 179 10.73 1.53 -0.96
CA LYS A 179 11.87 1.70 -0.04
C LYS A 179 11.83 0.69 1.11
N ALA A 180 10.63 0.41 1.67
CA ALA A 180 10.47 -0.56 2.74
C ALA A 180 10.79 -1.99 2.28
N VAL A 181 10.29 -2.41 1.11
CA VAL A 181 10.65 -3.71 0.51
C VAL A 181 12.16 -3.82 0.33
N ARG A 182 12.76 -2.82 -0.32
CA ARG A 182 14.19 -2.81 -0.59
C ARG A 182 15.04 -2.86 0.69
N ALA A 183 14.63 -2.10 1.71
CA ALA A 183 15.31 -2.08 3.02
C ALA A 183 15.16 -3.41 3.77
N SER A 184 14.11 -4.19 3.53
CA SER A 184 13.94 -5.53 4.10
C SER A 184 14.91 -6.57 3.51
N GLY A 185 15.42 -6.34 2.30
CA GLY A 185 16.24 -7.28 1.53
C GLY A 185 15.45 -8.20 0.58
N ALA A 186 14.12 -8.10 0.55
CA ALA A 186 13.28 -8.84 -0.38
C ALA A 186 13.48 -8.36 -1.82
N PHE A 187 13.12 -9.19 -2.80
CA PHE A 187 13.03 -8.76 -4.19
C PHE A 187 11.90 -7.73 -4.34
N THR A 188 12.21 -6.59 -4.93
CA THR A 188 11.27 -5.48 -5.05
C THR A 188 10.61 -5.48 -6.44
N LEU A 189 9.36 -5.95 -6.51
CA LEU A 189 8.54 -5.87 -7.71
C LEU A 189 7.67 -4.62 -7.62
N GLY A 190 7.97 -3.62 -8.45
CA GLY A 190 7.21 -2.37 -8.55
C GLY A 190 6.00 -2.53 -9.47
N LEU A 191 4.84 -2.00 -9.08
CA LEU A 191 3.66 -1.88 -9.93
C LEU A 191 3.47 -0.41 -10.34
N ALA A 192 3.38 -0.16 -11.64
CA ALA A 192 3.19 1.19 -12.18
C ALA A 192 1.70 1.59 -12.25
N THR A 193 0.96 1.28 -11.19
CA THR A 193 -0.48 1.55 -11.05
C THR A 193 -0.76 2.95 -10.51
N THR A 194 0.09 3.42 -9.59
CA THR A 194 -0.04 4.70 -8.89
C THR A 194 0.96 5.74 -9.38
N ASN A 195 2.16 5.29 -9.70
CA ASN A 195 3.27 6.13 -10.16
C ASN A 195 3.76 5.60 -11.52
N SER A 196 4.39 6.47 -12.35
CA SER A 196 4.90 6.01 -13.64
C SER A 196 6.05 5.00 -13.47
N ALA A 197 6.16 4.08 -14.43
CA ALA A 197 7.21 3.06 -14.41
C ALA A 197 8.62 3.68 -14.30
N GLU A 198 8.86 4.78 -15.02
CA GLU A 198 10.14 5.49 -14.99
C GLU A 198 10.46 6.04 -13.59
N SER A 199 9.44 6.52 -12.87
CA SER A 199 9.63 7.14 -11.54
C SER A 199 9.91 6.11 -10.46
N ILE A 200 9.34 4.91 -10.55
CA ILE A 200 9.53 3.83 -9.56
C ILE A 200 10.67 2.87 -9.90
N GLN A 201 11.13 2.84 -11.16
CA GLN A 201 12.23 1.97 -11.61
C GLN A 201 13.50 2.08 -10.73
N PRO A 202 13.95 3.28 -10.27
CA PRO A 202 15.14 3.38 -9.42
C PRO A 202 15.00 2.71 -8.04
N PHE A 203 13.76 2.44 -7.60
CA PHE A 203 13.44 1.86 -6.31
C PHE A 203 13.05 0.38 -6.41
N SER A 204 12.93 -0.16 -7.61
CA SER A 204 12.45 -1.51 -7.90
C SER A 204 13.56 -2.36 -8.54
N ASP A 205 13.55 -3.67 -8.30
CA ASP A 205 14.38 -4.61 -9.03
C ASP A 205 13.78 -4.91 -10.41
N TYR A 206 12.45 -4.91 -10.48
CA TYR A 206 11.68 -5.03 -11.72
C TYR A 206 10.37 -4.24 -11.61
N VAL A 207 9.84 -3.76 -12.73
CA VAL A 207 8.58 -3.01 -12.77
C VAL A 207 7.63 -3.65 -13.78
N ILE A 208 6.37 -3.83 -13.37
CA ILE A 208 5.26 -4.23 -14.24
C ILE A 208 4.18 -3.14 -14.24
N ALA A 209 3.40 -3.07 -15.31
CA ALA A 209 2.28 -2.12 -15.38
C ALA A 209 1.08 -2.62 -14.54
N ASP A 210 0.76 -3.89 -14.69
CA ASP A 210 -0.25 -4.65 -13.96
C ASP A 210 0.10 -6.16 -14.06
N TYR A 211 -0.81 -7.05 -13.65
CA TYR A 211 -0.56 -8.50 -13.70
C TYR A 211 -0.96 -9.19 -15.00
N ASN A 212 -1.49 -8.46 -16.02
CA ASN A 212 -1.87 -9.08 -17.27
C ASN A 212 -0.66 -9.69 -17.99
N GLY A 213 -0.73 -11.00 -18.24
CA GLY A 213 0.34 -11.74 -18.91
C GLY A 213 1.59 -11.97 -18.05
N PHE A 214 1.57 -11.59 -16.77
CA PHE A 214 2.66 -11.83 -15.83
C PHE A 214 2.30 -12.98 -14.88
N GLY A 215 3.12 -14.03 -14.84
CA GLY A 215 2.90 -15.23 -14.04
C GLY A 215 4.11 -15.63 -13.21
N TYR A 216 3.99 -16.78 -12.52
CA TYR A 216 5.06 -17.29 -11.66
C TYR A 216 6.35 -17.57 -12.44
N ASP A 217 6.27 -18.18 -13.61
CA ASP A 217 7.47 -18.52 -14.42
C ASP A 217 8.30 -17.28 -14.78
N GLU A 218 7.63 -16.15 -15.07
CA GLU A 218 8.30 -14.90 -15.38
C GLU A 218 8.87 -14.27 -14.09
N LEU A 219 8.10 -14.28 -13.01
CA LEU A 219 8.56 -13.83 -11.70
C LEU A 219 9.81 -14.60 -11.24
N GLU A 220 9.80 -15.94 -11.34
CA GLU A 220 10.96 -16.77 -10.96
C GLU A 220 12.20 -16.43 -11.77
N LYS A 221 12.06 -16.29 -13.10
CA LYS A 221 13.18 -15.91 -13.99
C LYS A 221 13.83 -14.57 -13.62
N ILE A 222 13.02 -13.55 -13.32
CA ILE A 222 13.57 -12.24 -12.97
C ILE A 222 14.23 -12.24 -11.59
N VAL A 223 13.66 -12.97 -10.62
CA VAL A 223 14.26 -13.13 -9.28
C VAL A 223 15.60 -13.88 -9.36
N GLU A 224 15.67 -14.99 -10.12
CA GLU A 224 16.92 -15.74 -10.32
C GLU A 224 18.01 -14.90 -10.99
N LYS A 225 17.63 -14.04 -11.95
CA LYS A 225 18.57 -13.16 -12.64
C LYS A 225 19.23 -12.13 -11.71
N ARG A 226 18.53 -11.68 -10.65
CA ARG A 226 19.10 -10.78 -9.64
C ARG A 226 20.14 -11.50 -8.76
N LEU A 227 19.97 -12.80 -8.53
CA LEU A 227 20.83 -13.58 -7.63
C LEU A 227 22.15 -14.04 -8.27
N ARG A 228 22.32 -13.82 -9.58
CA ARG A 228 23.55 -14.11 -10.36
C ARG A 228 24.40 -12.86 -10.50
#